data_7f4d51fbb6e3f25e9e5c05bdfaadbb89
#
_entry.id   7f4d51fbb6e3f25e9e5c05bdfaadbb89
#
_cell.length_a   1.000
_cell.length_b   1.000
_cell.length_c   1.000
_cell.angle_alpha   90.00
_cell.angle_beta   90.00
_cell.angle_gamma   90.00
#
_symmetry.space_group_name_H-M   'P 1'
#
loop_
_entity.id
_entity.type
_entity.pdbx_description
1 polymer ?
#
loop_
_entity_poly.entity_id
_entity_poly.type
_entity_poly.pdbx_seq_one_letter_code
_entity_poly.pdbx_strand_id
1 'polypeptide(L)'
;GGHPLEDLVLVGVAGLVVLAVRRALRPDVRLPSAAAPQRPVMIWNAKSGGGKAVTHDLPAQARRRGIEPVELTEGTDLRALLEQLVDEGADGLAAAGGDGTQAVVAAVAAEHDLPFACIPAGTRNHFALDLGVDRDDVVGALDAFVDGGERVVDLAEVNGTVFVNNCSLGLYAEAVQRDEYRGAKLRTILATATEAFGPSDAVTLDYRWTGPDGSIEQGATVILVSNDVYRLGGGVGAGTRPRLDAGVLGVAVLRSPDTASTGAPVPLWSAWSVTEFEVDADEPAHDGSVHVGVDGEAMTMTSPLRFTTRPGAL
;
A
#
# COMPACT_ATOMS: atom_id res chain seq x y z
N GLY A 1 -42.04 -13.45 21.17
CA GLY A 1 -41.61 -12.27 21.85
C GLY A 1 -40.17 -12.48 22.34
N GLY A 2 -39.15 -12.03 21.60
CA GLY A 2 -37.78 -12.06 22.08
C GLY A 2 -37.60 -10.94 23.11
N HIS A 3 -36.81 -11.16 24.15
CA HIS A 3 -36.48 -10.18 25.15
C HIS A 3 -35.36 -9.26 24.62
N PRO A 4 -35.64 -8.00 24.29
CA PRO A 4 -34.63 -7.10 23.67
C PRO A 4 -33.39 -6.89 24.53
N LEU A 5 -33.47 -7.12 25.84
CA LEU A 5 -32.34 -7.06 26.79
C LEU A 5 -31.43 -8.28 26.65
N GLU A 6 -31.95 -9.47 26.37
CA GLU A 6 -31.15 -10.68 26.17
C GLU A 6 -30.38 -10.62 24.84
N ASP A 7 -31.00 -10.09 23.79
CA ASP A 7 -30.34 -9.89 22.48
C ASP A 7 -29.22 -8.85 22.58
N LEU A 8 -29.44 -7.78 23.34
CA LEU A 8 -28.40 -6.75 23.57
C LEU A 8 -27.20 -7.29 24.35
N VAL A 9 -27.44 -8.11 25.37
CA VAL A 9 -26.40 -8.78 26.18
C VAL A 9 -25.64 -9.79 25.31
N LEU A 10 -26.34 -10.55 24.47
CA LEU A 10 -25.71 -11.53 23.58
C LEU A 10 -24.78 -10.86 22.55
N VAL A 11 -25.22 -9.74 21.96
CA VAL A 11 -24.39 -8.94 21.03
C VAL A 11 -23.19 -8.34 21.75
N GLY A 12 -23.36 -7.85 22.98
CA GLY A 12 -22.27 -7.33 23.79
C GLY A 12 -21.23 -8.39 24.16
N VAL A 13 -21.67 -9.58 24.57
CA VAL A 13 -20.77 -10.71 24.89
C VAL A 13 -20.06 -11.21 23.63
N ALA A 14 -20.77 -11.35 22.51
CA ALA A 14 -20.16 -11.73 21.24
C ALA A 14 -19.11 -10.72 20.78
N GLY A 15 -19.37 -9.43 20.94
CA GLY A 15 -18.40 -8.35 20.68
C GLY A 15 -17.15 -8.46 21.55
N LEU A 16 -17.31 -8.70 22.85
CA LEU A 16 -16.22 -8.89 23.79
C LEU A 16 -15.39 -10.15 23.49
N VAL A 17 -16.05 -11.24 23.12
CA VAL A 17 -15.36 -12.49 22.74
C VAL A 17 -14.58 -12.28 21.44
N VAL A 18 -15.14 -11.61 20.45
CA VAL A 18 -14.42 -11.28 19.19
C VAL A 18 -13.22 -10.39 19.48
N LEU A 19 -13.38 -9.40 20.35
CA LEU A 19 -12.28 -8.51 20.77
C LEU A 19 -11.17 -9.26 21.51
N ALA A 20 -11.54 -10.13 22.43
CA ALA A 20 -10.62 -10.97 23.20
C ALA A 20 -9.88 -11.98 22.29
N VAL A 21 -10.58 -12.60 21.36
CA VAL A 21 -9.99 -13.53 20.37
C VAL A 21 -9.06 -12.77 19.43
N ARG A 22 -9.45 -11.59 18.94
CA ARG A 22 -8.57 -10.72 18.13
C ARG A 22 -7.31 -10.34 18.89
N ARG A 23 -7.43 -10.00 20.19
CA ARG A 23 -6.30 -9.63 21.03
C ARG A 23 -5.40 -10.84 21.34
N ALA A 24 -5.97 -12.02 21.58
CA ALA A 24 -5.23 -13.25 21.85
C ALA A 24 -4.54 -13.86 20.61
N LEU A 25 -5.09 -13.58 19.42
CA LEU A 25 -4.54 -14.04 18.14
C LEU A 25 -3.58 -13.01 17.50
N ARG A 26 -3.36 -11.85 18.12
CA ARG A 26 -2.28 -10.95 17.69
C ARG A 26 -0.96 -11.65 17.96
N PRO A 27 -0.11 -11.87 16.95
CA PRO A 27 1.25 -12.30 17.23
C PRO A 27 1.90 -11.24 18.11
N ASP A 28 2.37 -11.62 19.29
CA ASP A 28 3.19 -10.78 20.16
C ASP A 28 4.58 -10.65 19.51
N VAL A 29 4.64 -9.95 18.38
CA VAL A 29 5.88 -9.67 17.66
C VAL A 29 6.60 -8.59 18.46
N ARG A 30 7.48 -9.03 19.36
CA ARG A 30 8.38 -8.10 20.06
C ARG A 30 9.41 -7.62 19.06
N LEU A 31 9.24 -6.39 18.59
CA LEU A 31 10.24 -5.73 17.79
C LEU A 31 11.46 -5.36 18.65
N PRO A 32 12.66 -5.27 18.07
CA PRO A 32 13.81 -4.70 18.74
C PRO A 32 13.48 -3.31 19.27
N SER A 33 13.91 -3.01 20.49
CA SER A 33 13.72 -1.68 21.07
C SER A 33 14.50 -0.63 20.28
N ALA A 34 13.83 0.45 19.92
CA ALA A 34 14.42 1.60 19.23
C ALA A 34 14.60 2.78 20.17
N ALA A 35 15.55 3.64 19.86
CA ALA A 35 15.68 4.92 20.53
C ALA A 35 14.57 5.86 20.06
N ALA A 36 13.85 6.46 21.01
CA ALA A 36 12.83 7.44 20.65
C ALA A 36 13.48 8.68 20.00
N PRO A 37 12.95 9.18 18.87
CA PRO A 37 13.42 10.42 18.27
C PRO A 37 13.17 11.59 19.21
N GLN A 38 14.01 12.62 19.16
CA GLN A 38 13.92 13.79 20.03
C GLN A 38 13.04 14.91 19.45
N ARG A 39 12.95 14.97 18.12
CA ARG A 39 12.16 15.95 17.37
C ARG A 39 11.30 15.29 16.29
N PRO A 40 10.46 14.32 16.68
CA PRO A 40 9.59 13.65 15.72
C PRO A 40 8.50 14.59 15.20
N VAL A 41 8.22 14.48 13.91
CA VAL A 41 7.19 15.26 13.22
C VAL A 41 6.14 14.30 12.64
N MET A 42 4.86 14.64 12.78
CA MET A 42 3.74 13.94 12.19
C MET A 42 3.05 14.79 11.13
N ILE A 43 3.12 14.37 9.89
CA ILE A 43 2.29 14.94 8.83
C ILE A 43 0.87 14.37 8.97
N TRP A 44 -0.13 15.23 8.95
CA TRP A 44 -1.52 14.80 9.04
C TRP A 44 -2.43 15.59 8.11
N ASN A 45 -3.49 14.96 7.62
CA ASN A 45 -4.46 15.55 6.72
C ASN A 45 -5.87 15.48 7.33
N ALA A 46 -6.50 16.64 7.52
CA ALA A 46 -7.82 16.75 8.12
C ALA A 46 -8.92 16.02 7.35
N LYS A 47 -8.77 15.92 6.02
CA LYS A 47 -9.75 15.28 5.12
C LYS A 47 -9.55 13.76 4.97
N SER A 48 -8.40 13.21 5.36
CA SER A 48 -8.07 11.80 5.18
C SER A 48 -8.99 10.88 5.97
N GLY A 49 -9.37 9.75 5.35
CA GLY A 49 -10.14 8.69 5.99
C GLY A 49 -11.47 9.13 6.60
N GLY A 50 -12.14 10.12 6.00
CA GLY A 50 -13.38 10.69 6.54
C GLY A 50 -13.18 11.55 7.78
N GLY A 51 -12.00 12.17 7.93
CA GLY A 51 -11.70 13.06 9.05
C GLY A 51 -11.24 12.34 10.33
N LYS A 52 -10.69 11.13 10.23
CA LYS A 52 -10.21 10.36 11.40
C LYS A 52 -9.23 11.16 12.26
N ALA A 53 -8.29 11.91 11.64
CA ALA A 53 -7.32 12.72 12.37
C ALA A 53 -7.99 13.78 13.26
N VAL A 54 -9.06 14.39 12.77
CA VAL A 54 -9.87 15.39 13.53
C VAL A 54 -10.71 14.68 14.58
N THR A 55 -11.41 13.59 14.22
CA THR A 55 -12.28 12.84 15.12
C THR A 55 -11.55 12.33 16.36
N HIS A 56 -10.31 11.90 16.20
CA HIS A 56 -9.46 11.40 17.30
C HIS A 56 -8.55 12.47 17.91
N ASP A 57 -8.69 13.74 17.52
CA ASP A 57 -7.83 14.85 17.98
C ASP A 57 -6.33 14.50 17.90
N LEU A 58 -5.92 13.88 16.79
CA LEU A 58 -4.55 13.41 16.60
C LEU A 58 -3.49 14.48 16.82
N PRO A 59 -3.67 15.76 16.40
CA PRO A 59 -2.68 16.81 16.68
C PRO A 59 -2.42 17.03 18.16
N ALA A 60 -3.47 17.04 18.99
CA ALA A 60 -3.30 17.19 20.44
C ALA A 60 -2.71 15.92 21.07
N GLN A 61 -3.10 14.73 20.59
CA GLN A 61 -2.53 13.46 21.04
C GLN A 61 -1.04 13.35 20.69
N ALA A 62 -0.62 13.81 19.51
CA ALA A 62 0.76 13.87 19.09
C ALA A 62 1.60 14.79 19.97
N ARG A 63 1.12 16.03 20.21
CA ARG A 63 1.83 17.00 21.10
C ARG A 63 2.03 16.46 22.51
N ARG A 64 1.05 15.73 23.07
CA ARG A 64 1.19 15.11 24.41
C ARG A 64 2.31 14.08 24.48
N ARG A 65 2.71 13.53 23.33
CA ARG A 65 3.77 12.54 23.15
C ARG A 65 5.10 13.16 22.68
N GLY A 66 5.18 14.50 22.62
CA GLY A 66 6.36 15.19 22.11
C GLY A 66 6.53 15.15 20.60
N ILE A 67 5.48 14.76 19.85
CA ILE A 67 5.49 14.70 18.39
C ILE A 67 4.87 16.02 17.86
N GLU A 68 5.57 16.70 16.96
CA GLU A 68 5.08 17.93 16.34
C GLU A 68 4.11 17.61 15.18
N PRO A 69 2.82 17.98 15.28
CA PRO A 69 1.88 17.76 14.19
C PRO A 69 1.92 18.92 13.19
N VAL A 70 2.16 18.59 11.94
CA VAL A 70 2.14 19.51 10.79
C VAL A 70 0.99 19.14 9.86
N GLU A 71 0.09 20.09 9.62
CA GLU A 71 -1.07 19.86 8.77
C GLU A 71 -0.70 19.98 7.30
N LEU A 72 -1.06 18.95 6.53
CA LEU A 72 -0.98 18.97 5.08
C LEU A 72 -2.22 19.69 4.51
N THR A 73 -2.04 20.92 4.07
CA THR A 73 -3.09 21.72 3.44
C THR A 73 -3.13 21.48 1.92
N GLU A 74 -4.25 21.85 1.30
CA GLU A 74 -4.42 21.71 -0.15
C GLU A 74 -3.41 22.55 -0.91
N GLY A 75 -2.78 21.96 -1.93
CA GLY A 75 -1.74 22.62 -2.74
C GLY A 75 -0.35 22.62 -2.14
N THR A 76 -0.14 22.07 -0.94
CA THR A 76 1.19 21.93 -0.35
C THR A 76 1.97 20.83 -1.09
N ASP A 77 3.18 21.16 -1.52
CA ASP A 77 4.17 20.16 -1.94
C ASP A 77 4.66 19.41 -0.71
N LEU A 78 4.15 18.19 -0.52
CA LEU A 78 4.47 17.38 0.65
C LEU A 78 5.97 17.04 0.73
N ARG A 79 6.61 16.76 -0.42
CA ARG A 79 8.03 16.42 -0.42
C ARG A 79 8.88 17.62 0.00
N ALA A 80 8.65 18.79 -0.60
CA ALA A 80 9.37 20.01 -0.23
C ALA A 80 9.16 20.39 1.24
N LEU A 81 7.95 20.18 1.77
CA LEU A 81 7.66 20.41 3.19
C LEU A 81 8.47 19.45 4.07
N LEU A 82 8.55 18.18 3.74
CA LEU A 82 9.31 17.19 4.51
C LEU A 82 10.81 17.47 4.50
N GLU A 83 11.38 17.81 3.33
CA GLU A 83 12.79 18.21 3.22
C GLU A 83 13.10 19.42 4.12
N GLN A 84 12.23 20.43 4.11
CA GLN A 84 12.38 21.58 5.00
C GLN A 84 12.36 21.16 6.49
N LEU A 85 11.44 20.29 6.91
CA LEU A 85 11.34 19.84 8.29
C LEU A 85 12.57 19.03 8.72
N VAL A 86 13.13 18.22 7.83
CA VAL A 86 14.40 17.51 8.07
C VAL A 86 15.57 18.49 8.20
N ASP A 87 15.68 19.48 7.33
CA ASP A 87 16.70 20.54 7.41
C ASP A 87 16.59 21.35 8.71
N GLU A 88 15.36 21.52 9.23
CA GLU A 88 15.09 22.16 10.51
C GLU A 88 15.39 21.25 11.71
N GLY A 89 15.78 19.99 11.46
CA GLY A 89 16.27 19.02 12.44
C GLY A 89 15.23 18.05 12.95
N ALA A 90 14.18 17.72 12.17
CA ALA A 90 13.32 16.57 12.46
C ALA A 90 14.16 15.28 12.37
N ASP A 91 14.05 14.41 13.38
CA ASP A 91 14.81 13.18 13.52
C ASP A 91 13.90 11.92 13.54
N GLY A 92 12.64 12.09 13.18
CA GLY A 92 11.67 11.02 12.99
C GLY A 92 10.43 11.55 12.27
N LEU A 93 9.90 10.79 11.30
CA LEU A 93 8.77 11.19 10.48
C LEU A 93 7.59 10.22 10.65
N ALA A 94 6.41 10.77 10.95
CA ALA A 94 5.17 10.00 10.99
C ALA A 94 4.19 10.52 9.93
N ALA A 95 3.41 9.61 9.35
CA ALA A 95 2.34 9.96 8.41
C ALA A 95 0.98 9.54 8.95
N ALA A 96 0.12 10.50 9.25
CA ALA A 96 -1.28 10.28 9.61
C ALA A 96 -2.18 10.59 8.39
N GLY A 97 -2.24 9.63 7.47
CA GLY A 97 -2.92 9.78 6.20
C GLY A 97 -3.21 8.45 5.50
N GLY A 98 -3.56 8.51 4.23
CA GLY A 98 -3.72 7.35 3.35
C GLY A 98 -2.40 6.84 2.80
N ASP A 99 -2.45 5.72 2.05
CA ASP A 99 -1.25 5.04 1.53
C ASP A 99 -0.36 5.96 0.66
N GLY A 100 -0.91 6.88 -0.15
CA GLY A 100 -0.13 7.84 -0.92
C GLY A 100 0.68 8.81 -0.04
N THR A 101 0.08 9.37 1.04
CA THR A 101 0.83 10.19 2.01
C THR A 101 1.90 9.36 2.72
N GLN A 102 1.56 8.12 3.11
CA GLN A 102 2.51 7.19 3.73
C GLN A 102 3.73 6.95 2.84
N ALA A 103 3.52 6.74 1.53
CA ALA A 103 4.59 6.49 0.57
C ALA A 103 5.59 7.65 0.47
N VAL A 104 5.09 8.90 0.36
CA VAL A 104 5.96 10.08 0.26
C VAL A 104 6.76 10.30 1.54
N VAL A 105 6.11 10.18 2.72
CA VAL A 105 6.80 10.34 4.02
C VAL A 105 7.82 9.23 4.24
N ALA A 106 7.47 7.98 3.89
CA ALA A 106 8.40 6.83 3.96
C ALA A 106 9.60 7.01 3.03
N ALA A 107 9.39 7.53 1.80
CA ALA A 107 10.48 7.80 0.87
C ALA A 107 11.50 8.80 1.43
N VAL A 108 11.02 9.93 1.97
CA VAL A 108 11.90 10.95 2.57
C VAL A 108 12.57 10.42 3.84
N ALA A 109 11.84 9.67 4.69
CA ALA A 109 12.45 9.04 5.86
C ALA A 109 13.60 8.10 5.48
N ALA A 110 13.40 7.27 4.45
CA ALA A 110 14.43 6.36 3.93
C ALA A 110 15.63 7.07 3.32
N GLU A 111 15.43 8.20 2.64
CA GLU A 111 16.51 9.00 2.05
C GLU A 111 17.42 9.67 3.08
N HIS A 112 16.87 9.94 4.27
CA HIS A 112 17.57 10.60 5.38
C HIS A 112 17.89 9.66 6.54
N ASP A 113 17.75 8.34 6.38
CA ASP A 113 17.96 7.34 7.46
C ASP A 113 17.17 7.65 8.75
N LEU A 114 15.94 8.16 8.61
CA LEU A 114 15.09 8.52 9.72
C LEU A 114 14.07 7.42 10.05
N PRO A 115 13.75 7.20 11.34
CA PRO A 115 12.67 6.31 11.72
C PRO A 115 11.32 6.85 11.22
N PHE A 116 10.50 5.91 10.71
CA PHE A 116 9.18 6.19 10.18
C PHE A 116 8.08 5.55 11.03
N ALA A 117 7.02 6.29 11.33
CA ALA A 117 5.82 5.74 11.99
C ALA A 117 4.57 5.88 11.11
N CYS A 118 3.90 4.75 10.87
CA CYS A 118 2.67 4.67 10.09
C CYS A 118 1.45 4.85 10.99
N ILE A 119 0.74 5.98 10.87
CA ILE A 119 -0.48 6.27 11.62
C ILE A 119 -1.70 6.05 10.70
N PRO A 120 -2.57 5.06 10.99
CA PRO A 120 -3.60 4.58 10.05
C PRO A 120 -4.83 5.50 9.97
N ALA A 121 -4.62 6.76 9.64
CA ALA A 121 -5.69 7.77 9.52
C ALA A 121 -6.35 7.83 8.14
N GLY A 122 -5.90 7.06 7.17
CA GLY A 122 -6.49 6.96 5.83
C GLY A 122 -7.72 6.04 5.77
N THR A 123 -8.28 5.89 4.57
CA THR A 123 -9.46 5.04 4.33
C THR A 123 -9.11 3.55 4.29
N ARG A 124 -8.00 3.18 3.65
CA ARG A 124 -7.62 1.77 3.40
C ARG A 124 -6.51 1.27 4.32
N ASN A 125 -5.43 2.04 4.46
CA ASN A 125 -4.29 1.77 5.33
C ASN A 125 -3.69 0.37 5.11
N HIS A 126 -3.41 0.00 3.83
CA HIS A 126 -2.86 -1.30 3.48
C HIS A 126 -1.46 -1.48 4.03
N PHE A 127 -0.64 -0.44 3.89
CA PHE A 127 0.72 -0.45 4.42
C PHE A 127 0.75 -0.64 5.94
N ALA A 128 -0.11 0.07 6.68
CA ALA A 128 -0.26 -0.10 8.13
C ALA A 128 -0.62 -1.55 8.50
N LEU A 129 -1.54 -2.19 7.73
CA LEU A 129 -1.92 -3.57 7.96
C LEU A 129 -0.73 -4.53 7.81
N ASP A 130 0.05 -4.36 6.74
CA ASP A 130 1.19 -5.23 6.44
C ASP A 130 2.35 -4.99 7.41
N LEU A 131 2.49 -3.75 7.93
CA LEU A 131 3.37 -3.42 9.04
C LEU A 131 2.92 -4.02 10.39
N GLY A 132 1.71 -4.56 10.48
CA GLY A 132 1.16 -5.10 11.73
C GLY A 132 0.57 -4.04 12.66
N VAL A 133 0.41 -2.80 12.19
CA VAL A 133 -0.24 -1.72 12.94
C VAL A 133 -1.74 -1.97 13.03
N ASP A 134 -2.32 -1.78 14.20
CA ASP A 134 -3.76 -1.86 14.39
C ASP A 134 -4.47 -0.68 13.70
N ARG A 135 -5.17 -0.96 12.60
CA ARG A 135 -5.86 0.09 11.82
C ARG A 135 -7.04 0.73 12.53
N ASP A 136 -7.52 0.10 13.61
CA ASP A 136 -8.62 0.60 14.41
C ASP A 136 -8.13 1.41 15.63
N ASP A 137 -6.84 1.30 15.99
CA ASP A 137 -6.21 2.06 17.07
C ASP A 137 -5.29 3.16 16.54
N VAL A 138 -5.93 4.20 15.99
CA VAL A 138 -5.22 5.32 15.36
C VAL A 138 -4.38 6.12 16.38
N VAL A 139 -4.87 6.25 17.62
CA VAL A 139 -4.18 7.00 18.67
C VAL A 139 -3.01 6.19 19.24
N GLY A 140 -3.19 4.88 19.46
CA GLY A 140 -2.12 4.01 19.96
C GLY A 140 -0.96 3.88 18.98
N ALA A 141 -1.19 4.06 17.67
CA ALA A 141 -0.12 4.07 16.69
C ALA A 141 0.92 5.19 16.92
N LEU A 142 0.55 6.30 17.60
CA LEU A 142 1.49 7.37 17.98
C LEU A 142 2.53 6.92 19.00
N ASP A 143 2.26 5.86 19.76
CA ASP A 143 3.18 5.35 20.78
C ASP A 143 4.43 4.70 20.13
N ALA A 144 4.44 4.48 18.81
CA ALA A 144 5.61 4.02 18.09
C ALA A 144 6.87 4.88 18.35
N PHE A 145 6.72 6.19 18.50
CA PHE A 145 7.83 7.11 18.81
C PHE A 145 8.08 7.31 20.31
N VAL A 146 7.32 6.68 21.18
CA VAL A 146 7.46 6.85 22.64
C VAL A 146 8.21 5.66 23.27
N ASP A 147 7.71 4.46 23.04
CA ASP A 147 8.27 3.20 23.57
C ASP A 147 8.17 2.05 22.56
N GLY A 148 8.10 2.39 21.27
CA GLY A 148 8.02 1.43 20.18
C GLY A 148 9.30 0.64 19.96
N GLY A 149 9.17 -0.46 19.24
CA GLY A 149 10.27 -1.15 18.61
C GLY A 149 10.27 -0.85 17.11
N GLU A 150 11.42 -1.09 16.48
CA GLU A 150 11.56 -0.89 15.05
C GLU A 150 11.91 -2.18 14.32
N ARG A 151 11.63 -2.19 13.04
CA ARG A 151 12.11 -3.17 12.08
C ARG A 151 12.45 -2.46 10.78
N VAL A 152 13.39 -3.02 10.08
CA VAL A 152 13.76 -2.57 8.74
C VAL A 152 12.84 -3.24 7.72
N VAL A 153 12.35 -2.48 6.75
CA VAL A 153 11.50 -2.98 5.66
C VAL A 153 11.99 -2.48 4.31
N ASP A 154 11.57 -3.19 3.28
CA ASP A 154 11.90 -2.85 1.91
C ASP A 154 10.97 -1.74 1.39
N LEU A 155 11.46 -0.97 0.45
CA LEU A 155 10.68 -0.12 -0.43
C LEU A 155 10.81 -0.60 -1.87
N ALA A 156 9.92 -0.16 -2.72
CA ALA A 156 10.02 -0.37 -4.15
C ALA A 156 9.86 0.96 -4.89
N GLU A 157 10.36 1.02 -6.12
CA GLU A 157 10.24 2.20 -6.96
C GLU A 157 9.92 1.83 -8.40
N VAL A 158 9.28 2.75 -9.11
CA VAL A 158 9.07 2.74 -10.55
C VAL A 158 9.52 4.09 -11.13
N ASN A 159 10.49 4.08 -12.03
CA ASN A 159 11.06 5.28 -12.64
C ASN A 159 11.45 6.36 -11.60
N GLY A 160 12.00 5.94 -10.44
CA GLY A 160 12.38 6.83 -9.33
C GLY A 160 11.23 7.25 -8.40
N THR A 161 9.99 6.84 -8.68
CA THR A 161 8.85 7.08 -7.78
C THR A 161 8.70 5.91 -6.80
N VAL A 162 8.88 6.17 -5.52
CA VAL A 162 8.74 5.17 -4.46
C VAL A 162 7.28 4.79 -4.25
N PHE A 163 7.03 3.52 -4.01
CA PHE A 163 5.75 3.01 -3.55
C PHE A 163 5.93 2.00 -2.41
N VAL A 164 4.97 1.99 -1.50
CA VAL A 164 4.99 1.12 -0.32
C VAL A 164 4.12 -0.13 -0.49
N ASN A 165 3.11 -0.08 -1.37
CA ASN A 165 2.21 -1.20 -1.63
C ASN A 165 2.44 -1.80 -3.02
N ASN A 166 2.00 -1.11 -4.06
CA ASN A 166 2.07 -1.61 -5.42
C ASN A 166 1.91 -0.53 -6.48
N CYS A 167 2.40 -0.85 -7.68
CA CYS A 167 2.09 -0.17 -8.90
C CYS A 167 1.31 -1.10 -9.83
N SER A 168 0.28 -0.59 -10.48
CA SER A 168 -0.59 -1.35 -11.39
C SER A 168 -0.71 -0.69 -12.75
N LEU A 169 -0.78 -1.53 -13.79
CA LEU A 169 -1.00 -1.12 -15.17
C LEU A 169 -2.27 -1.79 -15.71
N GLY A 170 -2.94 -1.12 -16.65
CA GLY A 170 -4.10 -1.64 -17.35
C GLY A 170 -5.42 -1.25 -16.72
N LEU A 171 -6.41 -2.09 -16.85
CA LEU A 171 -7.81 -1.85 -16.42
C LEU A 171 -7.92 -1.30 -14.99
N TYR A 172 -7.00 -1.70 -14.11
CA TYR A 172 -6.99 -1.18 -12.74
C TYR A 172 -6.53 0.28 -12.68
N ALA A 173 -5.53 0.67 -13.48
CA ALA A 173 -5.09 2.07 -13.56
C ALA A 173 -6.19 2.98 -14.12
N GLU A 174 -6.96 2.51 -15.11
CA GLU A 174 -8.15 3.21 -15.62
C GLU A 174 -9.29 3.23 -14.59
N ALA A 175 -9.51 2.14 -13.87
CA ALA A 175 -10.54 2.07 -12.83
C ALA A 175 -10.25 3.01 -11.66
N VAL A 176 -9.00 3.20 -11.28
CA VAL A 176 -8.58 4.16 -10.24
C VAL A 176 -8.90 5.61 -10.65
N GLN A 177 -8.93 5.91 -11.96
CA GLN A 177 -9.32 7.24 -12.47
C GLN A 177 -10.83 7.49 -12.35
N ARG A 178 -11.67 6.45 -12.23
CA ARG A 178 -13.12 6.58 -12.08
C ARG A 178 -13.50 6.54 -10.60
N ASP A 179 -14.13 7.59 -10.09
CA ASP A 179 -14.53 7.73 -8.68
C ASP A 179 -15.38 6.56 -8.16
N GLU A 180 -16.16 5.92 -9.02
CA GLU A 180 -17.03 4.78 -8.69
C GLU A 180 -16.25 3.49 -8.36
N TYR A 181 -15.05 3.32 -8.91
CA TYR A 181 -14.22 2.11 -8.72
C TYR A 181 -13.14 2.24 -7.64
N ARG A 182 -12.90 3.44 -7.09
CA ARG A 182 -11.98 3.63 -5.95
C ARG A 182 -12.33 2.77 -4.73
N GLY A 183 -13.56 2.22 -4.68
CA GLY A 183 -14.03 1.29 -3.65
C GLY A 183 -13.77 -0.20 -3.94
N ALA A 184 -13.50 -0.60 -5.18
CA ALA A 184 -13.26 -1.99 -5.54
C ALA A 184 -11.95 -2.46 -4.93
N LYS A 185 -12.03 -3.44 -4.03
CA LYS A 185 -10.88 -3.98 -3.31
C LYS A 185 -9.95 -4.65 -4.31
N LEU A 186 -8.68 -4.22 -4.40
CA LEU A 186 -7.62 -4.97 -5.09
C LEU A 186 -7.65 -6.46 -4.69
N ARG A 187 -7.93 -6.75 -3.42
CA ARG A 187 -8.22 -8.10 -2.90
C ARG A 187 -9.33 -8.81 -3.66
N THR A 188 -10.41 -8.11 -3.98
CA THR A 188 -11.55 -8.68 -4.70
C THR A 188 -11.17 -8.89 -6.16
N ILE A 189 -10.45 -7.96 -6.77
CA ILE A 189 -9.98 -8.08 -8.15
C ILE A 189 -8.96 -9.23 -8.27
N LEU A 190 -8.01 -9.34 -7.38
CA LEU A 190 -7.04 -10.44 -7.35
C LEU A 190 -7.66 -11.80 -6.97
N ALA A 191 -8.69 -11.82 -6.14
CA ALA A 191 -9.38 -13.05 -5.72
C ALA A 191 -10.50 -13.46 -6.67
N THR A 192 -11.11 -12.52 -7.40
CA THR A 192 -12.26 -12.73 -8.30
C THR A 192 -12.00 -12.27 -9.73
N ALA A 193 -10.74 -12.00 -10.10
CA ALA A 193 -10.39 -11.51 -11.42
C ALA A 193 -10.93 -12.41 -12.55
N THR A 194 -10.99 -13.73 -12.32
CA THR A 194 -11.61 -14.70 -13.23
C THR A 194 -13.14 -14.66 -13.24
N GLU A 195 -13.79 -14.15 -12.18
CA GLU A 195 -15.25 -14.04 -12.07
C GLU A 195 -15.78 -12.65 -12.41
N ALA A 196 -14.97 -11.60 -12.19
CA ALA A 196 -15.37 -10.20 -12.36
C ALA A 196 -15.18 -9.67 -13.79
N PHE A 197 -14.26 -10.26 -14.55
CA PHE A 197 -14.03 -9.90 -15.96
C PHE A 197 -14.71 -10.94 -16.85
N GLY A 198 -15.96 -10.66 -17.22
CA GLY A 198 -16.63 -11.40 -18.29
C GLY A 198 -15.81 -11.33 -19.60
N PRO A 199 -15.96 -12.32 -20.49
CA PRO A 199 -15.04 -12.53 -21.63
C PRO A 199 -15.01 -11.43 -22.70
N SER A 200 -15.86 -10.41 -22.65
CA SER A 200 -16.15 -9.60 -23.82
C SER A 200 -15.61 -8.16 -23.85
N ASP A 201 -15.09 -7.62 -22.75
CA ASP A 201 -14.70 -6.20 -22.68
C ASP A 201 -13.30 -5.92 -22.11
N ALA A 202 -12.48 -6.95 -21.95
CA ALA A 202 -11.11 -6.78 -21.46
C ALA A 202 -10.21 -6.24 -22.59
N VAL A 203 -9.85 -4.96 -22.50
CA VAL A 203 -8.84 -4.37 -23.38
C VAL A 203 -7.50 -5.05 -23.09
N THR A 204 -6.92 -5.71 -24.07
CA THR A 204 -5.56 -6.22 -24.01
C THR A 204 -4.61 -5.05 -24.18
N LEU A 205 -3.65 -4.95 -23.28
CA LEU A 205 -2.65 -3.88 -23.32
C LEU A 205 -1.48 -4.30 -24.17
N ASP A 206 -0.99 -3.39 -24.98
CA ASP A 206 0.21 -3.59 -25.81
C ASP A 206 1.47 -3.32 -24.98
N TYR A 207 1.65 -4.15 -23.91
CA TYR A 207 2.83 -4.16 -23.08
C TYR A 207 3.66 -5.41 -23.33
N ARG A 208 4.97 -5.22 -23.31
CA ARG A 208 5.97 -6.30 -23.34
C ARG A 208 6.72 -6.34 -22.01
N TRP A 209 6.99 -7.52 -21.54
CA TRP A 209 7.80 -7.77 -20.35
C TRP A 209 8.56 -9.10 -20.49
N THR A 210 9.57 -9.29 -19.62
CA THR A 210 10.25 -10.58 -19.51
C THR A 210 9.54 -11.45 -18.48
N GLY A 211 9.09 -12.62 -18.92
CA GLY A 211 8.46 -13.62 -18.07
C GLY A 211 9.44 -14.34 -17.14
N PRO A 212 8.94 -15.20 -16.23
CA PRO A 212 9.77 -15.89 -15.24
C PRO A 212 10.77 -16.89 -15.84
N ASP A 213 10.55 -17.34 -17.06
CA ASP A 213 11.45 -18.23 -17.82
C ASP A 213 12.44 -17.47 -18.72
N GLY A 214 12.42 -16.13 -18.70
CA GLY A 214 13.23 -15.27 -19.54
C GLY A 214 12.65 -15.00 -20.93
N SER A 215 11.48 -15.53 -21.26
CA SER A 215 10.80 -15.24 -22.53
C SER A 215 10.20 -13.83 -22.55
N ILE A 216 10.14 -13.21 -23.73
CA ILE A 216 9.40 -11.97 -23.92
C ILE A 216 7.93 -12.31 -24.05
N GLU A 217 7.12 -11.76 -23.18
CA GLU A 217 5.69 -11.95 -23.08
C GLU A 217 4.93 -10.66 -23.41
N GLN A 218 3.67 -10.82 -23.86
CA GLN A 218 2.75 -9.72 -24.17
C GLN A 218 1.29 -10.14 -23.95
N GLY A 219 0.36 -9.21 -24.08
CA GLY A 219 -1.07 -9.49 -24.01
C GLY A 219 -1.61 -9.56 -22.59
N ALA A 220 -1.11 -8.70 -21.69
CA ALA A 220 -1.68 -8.54 -20.37
C ALA A 220 -2.95 -7.69 -20.41
N THR A 221 -3.88 -8.01 -19.53
CA THR A 221 -5.02 -7.16 -19.16
C THR A 221 -4.69 -6.32 -17.93
N VAL A 222 -3.94 -6.90 -17.00
CA VAL A 222 -3.44 -6.23 -15.80
C VAL A 222 -2.03 -6.72 -15.50
N ILE A 223 -1.13 -5.80 -15.19
CA ILE A 223 0.16 -6.08 -14.57
C ILE A 223 0.15 -5.39 -13.21
N LEU A 224 0.47 -6.13 -12.17
CA LEU A 224 0.63 -5.62 -10.81
C LEU A 224 2.05 -5.91 -10.34
N VAL A 225 2.76 -4.86 -9.92
CA VAL A 225 4.08 -4.97 -9.30
C VAL A 225 3.97 -4.48 -7.86
N SER A 226 4.32 -5.33 -6.90
CA SER A 226 4.22 -5.02 -5.47
C SER A 226 5.58 -4.94 -4.81
N ASN A 227 5.69 -4.10 -3.80
CA ASN A 227 6.78 -4.12 -2.85
C ASN A 227 6.61 -5.37 -1.97
N ASP A 228 7.47 -6.36 -2.18
CA ASP A 228 7.30 -7.73 -1.70
C ASP A 228 6.06 -8.49 -2.23
N VAL A 229 6.02 -9.79 -1.98
CA VAL A 229 5.05 -10.71 -2.58
C VAL A 229 3.73 -10.72 -1.80
N TYR A 230 2.62 -10.49 -2.50
CA TYR A 230 1.30 -10.72 -1.95
C TYR A 230 0.98 -12.21 -1.80
N ARG A 231 0.34 -12.58 -0.70
CA ARG A 231 -0.30 -13.87 -0.56
C ARG A 231 -1.56 -13.88 -1.44
N LEU A 232 -1.45 -14.54 -2.59
CA LEU A 232 -2.55 -14.70 -3.55
C LEU A 232 -3.37 -15.94 -3.22
N GLY A 233 -4.65 -15.94 -3.60
CA GLY A 233 -5.58 -17.05 -3.38
C GLY A 233 -6.61 -16.79 -2.27
N GLY A 234 -7.47 -17.79 -2.00
CA GLY A 234 -8.50 -17.70 -0.96
C GLY A 234 -7.94 -18.08 0.42
N GLY A 235 -8.52 -17.53 1.47
CA GLY A 235 -8.21 -17.89 2.85
C GLY A 235 -7.78 -16.72 3.73
N VAL A 236 -7.42 -17.03 4.96
CA VAL A 236 -6.98 -16.04 5.95
C VAL A 236 -5.66 -15.42 5.51
N GLY A 237 -5.61 -14.10 5.45
CA GLY A 237 -4.41 -13.36 5.03
C GLY A 237 -4.26 -13.18 3.51
N ALA A 238 -5.21 -13.62 2.69
CA ALA A 238 -5.20 -13.31 1.26
C ALA A 238 -5.18 -11.79 0.99
N GLY A 239 -4.33 -11.36 0.05
CA GLY A 239 -4.12 -9.95 -0.29
C GLY A 239 -3.35 -9.15 0.78
N THR A 240 -2.61 -9.82 1.67
CA THR A 240 -1.60 -9.21 2.55
C THR A 240 -0.20 -9.64 2.11
N ARG A 241 0.80 -8.91 2.56
CA ARG A 241 2.21 -9.28 2.38
C ARG A 241 2.74 -9.80 3.71
N PRO A 242 3.03 -11.10 3.81
CA PRO A 242 3.48 -11.70 5.08
C PRO A 242 4.90 -11.27 5.48
N ARG A 243 5.67 -10.75 4.51
CA ARG A 243 7.01 -10.18 4.68
C ARG A 243 7.08 -8.86 3.95
N LEU A 244 7.87 -7.92 4.50
CA LEU A 244 8.22 -6.64 3.90
C LEU A 244 9.74 -6.44 3.88
N ASP A 245 10.49 -7.54 3.95
CA ASP A 245 11.95 -7.61 4.11
C ASP A 245 12.56 -8.76 3.27
N ALA A 246 11.88 -9.15 2.18
CA ALA A 246 12.36 -10.25 1.34
C ALA A 246 13.34 -9.79 0.23
N GLY A 247 13.49 -8.49 0.02
CA GLY A 247 14.38 -7.92 -0.99
C GLY A 247 13.91 -8.18 -2.41
N VAL A 248 12.61 -8.30 -2.65
CA VAL A 248 12.05 -8.64 -3.96
C VAL A 248 10.83 -7.80 -4.32
N LEU A 249 10.55 -7.72 -5.62
CA LEU A 249 9.25 -7.31 -6.15
C LEU A 249 8.37 -8.55 -6.32
N GLY A 250 7.09 -8.43 -6.00
CA GLY A 250 6.08 -9.41 -6.43
C GLY A 250 5.46 -8.96 -7.75
N VAL A 251 5.56 -9.78 -8.79
CA VAL A 251 4.92 -9.51 -10.08
C VAL A 251 3.72 -10.44 -10.26
N ALA A 252 2.59 -9.89 -10.68
CA ALA A 252 1.40 -10.65 -11.01
C ALA A 252 0.80 -10.13 -12.32
N VAL A 253 0.56 -11.05 -13.27
CA VAL A 253 0.05 -10.73 -14.61
C VAL A 253 -1.23 -11.49 -14.86
N LEU A 254 -2.28 -10.77 -15.24
CA LEU A 254 -3.54 -11.32 -15.73
C LEU A 254 -3.61 -11.14 -17.24
N ARG A 255 -3.92 -12.23 -17.96
CA ARG A 255 -4.05 -12.23 -19.43
C ARG A 255 -5.51 -12.39 -19.84
N SER A 256 -5.86 -11.87 -21.02
CA SER A 256 -7.14 -12.17 -21.63
C SER A 256 -7.19 -13.63 -22.12
N PRO A 257 -8.34 -14.32 -22.02
CA PRO A 257 -8.52 -15.66 -22.61
C PRO A 257 -8.24 -15.69 -24.12
N ASP A 258 -8.46 -14.59 -24.83
CA ASP A 258 -8.31 -14.50 -26.29
C ASP A 258 -6.85 -14.46 -26.76
N THR A 259 -5.88 -14.16 -25.86
CA THR A 259 -4.45 -14.16 -26.20
C THR A 259 -3.84 -15.57 -26.24
N ALA A 260 -4.56 -16.60 -25.84
CA ALA A 260 -4.12 -18.02 -25.84
C ALA A 260 -4.09 -18.67 -27.24
N SER A 261 -4.21 -17.92 -28.34
CA SER A 261 -4.39 -18.47 -29.70
C SER A 261 -3.12 -19.00 -30.37
N THR A 262 -1.97 -19.09 -29.72
CA THR A 262 -0.71 -19.55 -30.29
C THR A 262 -0.21 -20.90 -29.74
N GLY A 263 -1.10 -21.87 -29.53
CA GLY A 263 -0.75 -23.30 -29.50
C GLY A 263 -0.34 -23.94 -28.18
N ALA A 264 0.09 -23.21 -27.16
CA ALA A 264 0.29 -23.74 -25.82
C ALA A 264 -0.67 -23.06 -24.83
N PRO A 265 -1.27 -23.78 -23.86
CA PRO A 265 -2.12 -23.16 -22.86
C PRO A 265 -1.28 -22.25 -21.98
N VAL A 266 -1.41 -20.94 -22.17
CA VAL A 266 -0.79 -19.94 -21.29
C VAL A 266 -1.72 -19.74 -20.10
N PRO A 267 -1.23 -19.82 -18.83
CA PRO A 267 -2.06 -19.57 -17.67
C PRO A 267 -2.66 -18.17 -17.75
N LEU A 268 -3.96 -18.04 -17.48
CA LEU A 268 -4.62 -16.72 -17.38
C LEU A 268 -4.00 -15.84 -16.32
N TRP A 269 -3.41 -16.46 -15.30
CA TRP A 269 -2.77 -15.79 -14.19
C TRP A 269 -1.36 -16.35 -13.96
N SER A 270 -0.37 -15.47 -13.89
CA SER A 270 1.00 -15.80 -13.52
C SER A 270 1.45 -14.88 -12.38
N ALA A 271 2.20 -15.44 -11.43
CA ALA A 271 2.81 -14.64 -10.37
C ALA A 271 4.19 -15.20 -10.03
N TRP A 272 5.16 -14.31 -9.84
CA TRP A 272 6.54 -14.64 -9.49
C TRP A 272 7.19 -13.48 -8.72
N SER A 273 8.46 -13.62 -8.33
CA SER A 273 9.24 -12.58 -7.69
C SER A 273 10.54 -12.32 -8.43
N VAL A 274 10.96 -11.05 -8.44
CA VAL A 274 12.21 -10.59 -9.05
C VAL A 274 12.79 -9.43 -8.23
N THR A 275 14.04 -9.05 -8.48
CA THR A 275 14.64 -7.85 -7.89
C THR A 275 14.46 -6.60 -8.76
N GLU A 276 14.32 -6.82 -10.07
CA GLU A 276 14.12 -5.79 -11.08
C GLU A 276 13.09 -6.28 -12.09
N PHE A 277 12.27 -5.38 -12.60
CA PHE A 277 11.26 -5.70 -13.60
C PHE A 277 11.08 -4.53 -14.55
N GLU A 278 10.99 -4.81 -15.84
CA GLU A 278 10.75 -3.78 -16.86
C GLU A 278 9.52 -4.11 -17.68
N VAL A 279 8.70 -3.09 -17.92
CA VAL A 279 7.55 -3.15 -18.81
C VAL A 279 7.70 -2.08 -19.87
N ASP A 280 7.71 -2.51 -21.11
CA ASP A 280 7.75 -1.64 -22.29
C ASP A 280 6.35 -1.54 -22.93
N ALA A 281 5.93 -0.34 -23.28
CA ALA A 281 4.67 -0.12 -24.00
C ALA A 281 4.97 -0.11 -25.50
N ASP A 282 4.33 -1.03 -26.26
CA ASP A 282 4.55 -1.15 -27.72
C ASP A 282 4.01 0.07 -28.47
N GLU A 283 2.88 0.61 -28.04
CA GLU A 283 2.30 1.85 -28.55
C GLU A 283 1.99 2.80 -27.39
N PRO A 284 3.01 3.44 -26.78
CA PRO A 284 2.73 4.49 -25.80
C PRO A 284 1.93 5.62 -26.49
N ALA A 285 1.20 6.39 -25.72
CA ALA A 285 0.58 7.61 -26.23
C ALA A 285 1.63 8.42 -27.03
N HIS A 286 1.20 9.27 -27.97
CA HIS A 286 2.09 10.01 -28.88
C HIS A 286 3.26 10.75 -28.19
N ASP A 287 3.17 10.95 -26.85
CA ASP A 287 4.19 11.56 -26.00
C ASP A 287 5.01 10.52 -25.21
N GLY A 288 4.85 9.21 -25.46
CA GLY A 288 5.51 8.14 -24.73
C GLY A 288 4.94 7.85 -23.35
N SER A 289 3.77 8.42 -23.02
CA SER A 289 3.18 8.32 -21.69
C SER A 289 2.38 7.03 -21.49
N VAL A 290 2.42 6.53 -20.27
CA VAL A 290 1.70 5.34 -19.77
C VAL A 290 0.96 5.70 -18.50
N HIS A 291 -0.32 5.34 -18.42
CA HIS A 291 -1.11 5.51 -17.19
C HIS A 291 -0.85 4.36 -16.22
N VAL A 292 -0.54 4.71 -14.99
CA VAL A 292 -0.26 3.76 -13.90
C VAL A 292 -1.06 4.13 -12.65
N GLY A 293 -1.35 3.15 -11.81
CA GLY A 293 -1.86 3.38 -10.47
C GLY A 293 -0.76 3.07 -9.46
N VAL A 294 -0.25 4.07 -8.73
CA VAL A 294 0.78 3.92 -7.71
C VAL A 294 0.16 4.10 -6.34
N ASP A 295 0.22 3.08 -5.47
CA ASP A 295 -0.42 3.06 -4.15
C ASP A 295 -1.90 3.49 -4.14
N GLY A 296 -2.58 3.30 -5.28
CA GLY A 296 -3.97 3.65 -5.49
C GLY A 296 -4.21 5.07 -5.99
N GLU A 297 -3.16 5.81 -6.37
CA GLU A 297 -3.24 7.11 -7.03
C GLU A 297 -2.90 6.99 -8.52
N ALA A 298 -3.70 7.65 -9.37
CA ALA A 298 -3.48 7.64 -10.80
C ALA A 298 -2.34 8.59 -11.18
N MET A 299 -1.37 8.07 -11.92
CA MET A 299 -0.20 8.81 -12.39
C MET A 299 0.05 8.55 -13.87
N THR A 300 0.84 9.40 -14.48
CA THR A 300 1.34 9.23 -15.85
C THR A 300 2.85 9.18 -15.82
N MET A 301 3.42 8.14 -16.42
CA MET A 301 4.87 7.90 -16.47
C MET A 301 5.33 7.66 -17.90
N THR A 302 6.63 7.79 -18.15
CA THR A 302 7.21 7.52 -19.47
C THR A 302 7.65 6.05 -19.57
N SER A 303 7.33 5.37 -20.69
CA SER A 303 7.85 4.04 -21.03
C SER A 303 9.35 4.12 -21.39
N PRO A 304 10.16 3.07 -21.08
CA PRO A 304 9.80 1.88 -20.33
C PRO A 304 9.63 2.16 -18.82
N LEU A 305 8.75 1.37 -18.19
CA LEU A 305 8.57 1.40 -16.75
C LEU A 305 9.60 0.45 -16.11
N ARG A 306 10.52 1.01 -15.34
CA ARG A 306 11.57 0.27 -14.64
C ARG A 306 11.26 0.20 -13.16
N PHE A 307 11.04 -1.02 -12.69
CA PHE A 307 10.75 -1.33 -11.30
C PHE A 307 11.99 -1.89 -10.63
N THR A 308 12.32 -1.40 -9.45
CA THR A 308 13.41 -1.94 -8.62
C THR A 308 12.97 -2.07 -7.17
N THR A 309 13.47 -3.11 -6.49
CA THR A 309 13.35 -3.17 -5.03
C THR A 309 14.48 -2.38 -4.39
N ARG A 310 14.21 -1.80 -3.21
CA ARG A 310 15.18 -1.13 -2.35
C ARG A 310 15.21 -1.88 -1.00
N PRO A 311 16.00 -2.96 -0.90
CA PRO A 311 16.01 -3.80 0.29
C PRO A 311 16.49 -3.04 1.51
N GLY A 312 15.73 -3.16 2.62
CA GLY A 312 16.06 -2.56 3.90
C GLY A 312 16.16 -1.04 3.86
N ALA A 313 15.40 -0.39 3.01
CA ALA A 313 15.53 1.05 2.81
C ALA A 313 14.80 1.90 3.87
N LEU A 314 13.83 1.31 4.60
CA LEU A 314 13.03 2.02 5.60
C LEU A 314 13.10 1.33 6.96
#